data_2298116a9e00d1fd698ad6a32cfb005f
#
_entry.id   2298116a9e00d1fd698ad6a32cfb005f
#
_cell.length_a   1.000
_cell.length_b   1.000
_cell.length_c   1.000
_cell.angle_alpha   90.00
_cell.angle_beta   90.00
_cell.angle_gamma   90.00
#
_symmetry.space_group_name_H-M   'P 1'
#
loop_
_entity.id
_entity.type
_entity.pdbx_description
1 polymer ?
#
loop_
_entity_poly.entity_id
_entity_poly.type
_entity_poly.pdbx_seq_one_letter_code
_entity_poly.pdbx_strand_id
1 'polypeptide(L)'
;MSERVRKPLFEAARPAEAANAYADDPSAMLEAHYRRVWETSMHDMPFVNPALSVTAIGFCRHEGDWVGAVLTPWFLNLFVLPGGGALWTDLASGDRVRIAFPVGELEFIADYDPGSTLPACQYCPLFAPV
;
A
#
# COMPACT_ATOMS: atom_id res chain seq x y z
N MET A 1 22.90 8.75 14.61
CA MET A 1 22.83 8.33 14.41
C MET A 1 22.37 7.64 14.42
N SER A 2 22.11 7.18 14.30
CA SER A 2 21.81 6.48 14.17
C SER A 2 21.88 5.64 13.77
N GLU A 3 21.63 5.49 13.64
CA GLU A 3 21.66 4.75 13.22
C GLU A 3 21.56 3.66 13.03
N ARG A 4 20.82 3.66 12.65
CA ARG A 4 20.81 2.56 12.38
C ARG A 4 21.87 2.07 11.80
N VAL A 5 22.50 1.71 12.24
CA VAL A 5 23.65 1.43 11.67
C VAL A 5 23.87 0.04 11.38
N ARG A 6 23.11 -0.88 11.91
CA ARG A 6 23.38 -2.20 11.62
C ARG A 6 22.76 -2.60 10.34
N LYS A 7 23.38 -3.38 9.51
CA LYS A 7 22.84 -3.85 8.29
C LYS A 7 22.29 -5.24 8.43
N PRO A 8 21.14 -5.56 7.84
CA PRO A 8 20.65 -6.93 7.85
C PRO A 8 21.47 -7.79 6.92
N LEU A 9 21.32 -9.10 7.02
CA LEU A 9 22.00 -10.01 6.13
C LEU A 9 21.65 -9.76 4.68
N PHE A 10 20.45 -9.29 4.41
CA PHE A 10 20.10 -8.78 3.10
C PHE A 10 19.27 -7.54 3.32
N GLU A 11 19.33 -6.64 2.38
CA GLU A 11 18.60 -5.40 2.51
C GLU A 11 17.18 -5.56 2.04
N ALA A 12 16.25 -4.95 2.73
CA ALA A 12 14.88 -4.89 2.29
C ALA A 12 14.80 -4.06 1.01
N ALA A 13 13.89 -4.44 0.12
CA ALA A 13 13.70 -3.72 -1.12
C ALA A 13 13.20 -2.32 -0.84
N ARG A 14 13.69 -1.34 -1.58
CA ARG A 14 13.28 0.06 -1.45
C ARG A 14 12.74 0.56 -2.76
N PRO A 15 11.78 1.47 -2.72
CA PRO A 15 11.35 2.14 -3.95
C PRO A 15 12.52 2.93 -4.51
N ALA A 16 12.55 3.05 -5.83
CA ALA A 16 13.64 3.70 -6.48
C ALA A 16 13.76 5.15 -6.06
N GLU A 17 12.66 5.85 -6.05
CA GLU A 17 12.73 7.28 -5.74
C GLU A 17 11.36 7.91 -5.85
N ALA A 18 11.27 9.09 -5.34
CA ALA A 18 10.05 9.87 -5.41
C ALA A 18 9.66 10.19 -6.87
N ALA A 19 10.60 10.03 -7.78
CA ALA A 19 10.29 10.26 -9.19
C ALA A 19 9.28 9.25 -9.73
N ASN A 20 9.07 8.15 -9.03
CA ASN A 20 8.07 7.17 -9.44
C ASN A 20 6.68 7.54 -8.96
N ALA A 21 6.49 8.78 -8.59
CA ALA A 21 5.20 9.24 -8.13
C ALA A 21 4.14 9.14 -9.22
N TYR A 22 2.93 8.85 -8.80
CA TYR A 22 1.79 8.78 -9.71
C TYR A 22 1.25 10.16 -10.00
N ALA A 23 1.17 10.50 -11.27
CA ALA A 23 0.54 11.75 -11.68
C ALA A 23 -0.97 11.64 -11.62
N ASP A 24 -1.50 10.44 -11.85
CA ASP A 24 -2.94 10.21 -11.94
C ASP A 24 -3.42 9.28 -10.84
N ASP A 25 -4.72 9.31 -10.62
CA ASP A 25 -5.40 8.46 -9.63
C ASP A 25 -5.03 6.99 -9.83
N PRO A 26 -4.49 6.31 -8.82
CA PRO A 26 -4.03 4.94 -8.97
C PRO A 26 -5.13 3.88 -8.82
N SER A 27 -6.39 4.29 -8.68
CA SER A 27 -7.50 3.35 -8.39
C SER A 27 -7.58 2.20 -9.38
N ALA A 28 -7.57 2.50 -10.68
CA ALA A 28 -7.72 1.45 -11.69
C ALA A 28 -6.55 0.48 -11.69
N MET A 29 -5.36 0.99 -11.46
CA MET A 29 -4.16 0.16 -11.40
C MET A 29 -4.20 -0.78 -10.20
N LEU A 30 -4.63 -0.27 -9.04
CA LEU A 30 -4.74 -1.08 -7.83
C LEU A 30 -5.81 -2.14 -7.99
N GLU A 31 -6.96 -1.78 -8.57
CA GLU A 31 -8.02 -2.76 -8.82
C GLU A 31 -7.55 -3.87 -9.75
N ALA A 32 -6.86 -3.51 -10.82
CA ALA A 32 -6.36 -4.51 -11.76
C ALA A 32 -5.35 -5.45 -11.10
N HIS A 33 -4.47 -4.88 -10.27
CA HIS A 33 -3.47 -5.68 -9.56
C HIS A 33 -4.13 -6.70 -8.63
N TYR A 34 -5.06 -6.25 -7.77
CA TYR A 34 -5.66 -7.16 -6.79
C TYR A 34 -6.68 -8.10 -7.40
N ARG A 35 -7.31 -7.75 -8.52
CA ARG A 35 -8.11 -8.71 -9.27
C ARG A 35 -7.26 -9.84 -9.81
N ARG A 36 -6.05 -9.53 -10.26
CA ARG A 36 -5.14 -10.57 -10.74
C ARG A 36 -4.72 -11.46 -9.58
N VAL A 37 -4.43 -10.90 -8.42
CA VAL A 37 -4.09 -11.68 -7.24
C VAL A 37 -5.24 -12.61 -6.85
N TRP A 38 -6.47 -12.11 -6.92
CA TRP A 38 -7.66 -12.92 -6.67
C TRP A 38 -7.73 -14.10 -7.64
N GLU A 39 -7.57 -13.83 -8.91
CA GLU A 39 -7.73 -14.86 -9.94
C GLU A 39 -6.63 -15.91 -9.92
N THR A 40 -5.43 -15.50 -9.55
CA THR A 40 -4.27 -16.41 -9.62
C THR A 40 -3.95 -17.11 -8.31
N SER A 41 -4.33 -16.57 -7.17
CA SER A 41 -3.90 -17.14 -5.90
C SER A 41 -4.94 -17.16 -4.81
N MET A 42 -5.83 -16.18 -4.71
CA MET A 42 -6.61 -16.01 -3.50
C MET A 42 -8.00 -16.63 -3.53
N HIS A 43 -8.55 -16.86 -4.72
CA HIS A 43 -9.96 -17.28 -4.82
C HIS A 43 -10.27 -18.62 -4.16
N ASP A 44 -9.26 -19.48 -3.99
CA ASP A 44 -9.45 -20.79 -3.37
C ASP A 44 -9.13 -20.81 -1.88
N MET A 45 -8.75 -19.68 -1.32
CA MET A 45 -8.37 -19.66 0.09
C MET A 45 -9.59 -19.68 0.99
N PRO A 46 -9.52 -20.41 2.12
CA PRO A 46 -10.69 -20.56 2.99
C PRO A 46 -11.06 -19.31 3.78
N PHE A 47 -10.16 -18.32 3.85
CA PHE A 47 -10.40 -17.13 4.66
C PHE A 47 -10.94 -15.95 3.86
N VAL A 48 -11.27 -16.14 2.59
CA VAL A 48 -11.79 -15.05 1.76
C VAL A 48 -13.30 -14.98 1.85
N ASN A 49 -13.83 -13.79 1.59
CA ASN A 49 -15.26 -13.58 1.47
C ASN A 49 -15.60 -13.36 -0.01
N PRO A 50 -16.08 -14.40 -0.71
CA PRO A 50 -16.29 -14.29 -2.17
C PRO A 50 -17.47 -13.38 -2.54
N ALA A 51 -18.25 -12.93 -1.57
CA ALA A 51 -19.33 -11.98 -1.85
C ALA A 51 -18.78 -10.58 -2.12
N LEU A 52 -17.52 -10.31 -1.77
CA LEU A 52 -16.92 -9.02 -2.00
C LEU A 52 -16.11 -9.03 -3.29
N SER A 53 -16.02 -7.88 -3.94
CA SER A 53 -15.19 -7.73 -5.13
C SER A 53 -14.11 -6.70 -4.87
N VAL A 54 -13.08 -6.71 -5.70
CA VAL A 54 -11.97 -5.76 -5.56
C VAL A 54 -12.45 -4.39 -5.97
N THR A 55 -12.35 -3.43 -5.06
CA THR A 55 -12.86 -2.07 -5.28
C THR A 55 -11.93 -1.05 -4.62
N ALA A 56 -11.46 -0.08 -5.39
CA ALA A 56 -10.73 1.06 -4.85
C ALA A 56 -11.74 2.12 -4.45
N ILE A 57 -11.53 2.74 -3.29
CA ILE A 57 -12.52 3.62 -2.69
C ILE A 57 -11.88 4.94 -2.30
N GLY A 58 -12.42 6.02 -2.84
CA GLY A 58 -12.14 7.36 -2.32
C GLY A 58 -10.73 7.88 -2.50
N PHE A 59 -9.98 7.39 -3.48
CA PHE A 59 -8.63 7.88 -3.69
C PHE A 59 -8.66 9.35 -4.06
N CYS A 60 -7.87 10.14 -3.34
CA CYS A 60 -7.73 11.56 -3.58
C CYS A 60 -6.35 12.01 -3.10
N ARG A 61 -5.95 13.21 -3.48
CA ARG A 61 -4.69 13.74 -3.02
C ARG A 61 -4.85 14.32 -1.63
N HIS A 62 -3.92 13.96 -0.76
CA HIS A 62 -3.83 14.51 0.58
C HIS A 62 -2.37 14.93 0.75
N GLU A 63 -2.13 16.22 0.94
CA GLU A 63 -0.79 16.79 1.02
C GLU A 63 0.08 16.38 -0.18
N GLY A 64 -0.56 16.26 -1.34
CA GLY A 64 0.15 15.98 -2.58
C GLY A 64 0.31 14.52 -2.94
N ASP A 65 0.05 13.61 -2.01
CA ASP A 65 0.15 12.18 -2.26
C ASP A 65 -1.23 11.54 -2.30
N TRP A 66 -1.30 10.32 -2.83
CA TRP A 66 -2.58 9.63 -2.99
C TRP A 66 -2.93 8.86 -1.74
N VAL A 67 -4.16 9.03 -1.26
CA VAL A 67 -4.69 8.30 -0.10
C VAL A 67 -6.06 7.77 -0.47
N GLY A 68 -6.29 6.51 -0.17
CA GLY A 68 -7.58 5.90 -0.41
C GLY A 68 -7.64 4.51 0.21
N ALA A 69 -8.74 3.82 -0.01
CA ALA A 69 -8.92 2.47 0.51
C ALA A 69 -9.06 1.47 -0.62
N VAL A 70 -8.67 0.23 -0.36
CA VAL A 70 -8.95 -0.87 -1.27
C VAL A 70 -9.63 -1.97 -0.47
N LEU A 71 -10.79 -2.38 -0.97
CA LEU A 71 -11.54 -3.52 -0.44
C LEU A 71 -11.31 -4.70 -1.37
N THR A 72 -10.98 -5.84 -0.79
CA THR A 72 -10.87 -7.09 -1.53
C THR A 72 -11.61 -8.18 -0.76
N PRO A 73 -11.77 -9.37 -1.33
CA PRO A 73 -12.34 -10.48 -0.56
C PRO A 73 -11.54 -10.90 0.66
N TRP A 74 -10.30 -10.42 0.84
CA TRP A 74 -9.47 -10.85 1.97
C TRP A 74 -8.92 -9.69 2.81
N PHE A 75 -9.15 -8.43 2.44
CA PHE A 75 -8.76 -7.32 3.31
C PHE A 75 -9.53 -6.05 2.98
N LEU A 76 -9.49 -5.13 3.93
CA LEU A 76 -9.82 -3.73 3.71
C LEU A 76 -8.66 -2.93 4.28
N ASN A 77 -7.93 -2.24 3.43
CA ASN A 77 -6.75 -1.49 3.84
C ASN A 77 -6.84 -0.06 3.34
N LEU A 78 -6.26 0.86 4.11
CA LEU A 78 -5.93 2.18 3.60
C LEU A 78 -4.58 2.11 2.90
N PHE A 79 -4.41 2.93 1.88
CA PHE A 79 -3.17 2.98 1.12
C PHE A 79 -2.69 4.42 0.97
N VAL A 80 -1.39 4.60 1.03
CA VAL A 80 -0.72 5.84 0.63
C VAL A 80 0.23 5.49 -0.49
N LEU A 81 0.12 6.22 -1.60
CA LEU A 81 1.02 6.05 -2.74
C LEU A 81 1.65 7.39 -3.08
N PRO A 82 2.88 7.38 -3.59
CA PRO A 82 3.57 8.64 -3.86
C PRO A 82 2.92 9.39 -5.00
N GLY A 83 2.63 10.66 -4.76
CA GLY A 83 2.09 11.57 -5.76
C GLY A 83 2.96 12.79 -5.95
N GLY A 84 4.16 12.79 -5.38
CA GLY A 84 5.06 13.93 -5.44
C GLY A 84 4.86 14.92 -4.30
N GLY A 85 4.13 14.54 -3.26
CA GLY A 85 3.80 15.42 -2.16
C GLY A 85 4.67 15.20 -0.94
N ALA A 86 4.15 15.63 0.21
CA ALA A 86 4.90 15.65 1.47
C ALA A 86 4.50 14.54 2.44
N LEU A 87 3.47 13.78 2.14
CA LEU A 87 3.01 12.72 3.04
C LEU A 87 3.83 11.46 2.91
N TRP A 88 4.24 11.14 1.70
CA TRP A 88 5.01 9.95 1.39
C TRP A 88 6.43 10.06 1.93
N THR A 89 6.92 8.98 2.54
CA THR A 89 8.30 8.87 2.97
C THR A 89 8.86 7.59 2.37
N ASP A 90 10.03 7.69 1.75
CA ASP A 90 10.67 6.50 1.19
C ASP A 90 11.15 5.61 2.33
N LEU A 91 10.66 4.39 2.33
CA LEU A 91 10.97 3.42 3.38
C LEU A 91 11.27 2.07 2.76
N ALA A 92 12.08 1.29 3.44
CA ALA A 92 12.32 -0.08 3.04
C ALA A 92 11.07 -0.91 3.31
N SER A 93 10.86 -1.94 2.50
CA SER A 93 9.72 -2.83 2.65
C SER A 93 9.71 -3.42 4.07
N GLY A 94 8.56 -3.37 4.71
CA GLY A 94 8.38 -3.84 6.08
C GLY A 94 8.56 -2.78 7.15
N ASP A 95 9.14 -1.63 6.80
CA ASP A 95 9.26 -0.53 7.75
C ASP A 95 7.90 0.07 8.04
N ARG A 96 7.78 0.72 9.19
CA ARG A 96 6.51 1.29 9.63
C ARG A 96 6.65 2.79 9.78
N VAL A 97 5.55 3.49 9.54
CA VAL A 97 5.48 4.94 9.68
C VAL A 97 4.12 5.33 10.24
N ARG A 98 4.11 6.31 11.12
CA ARG A 98 2.86 6.87 11.62
C ARG A 98 2.53 8.12 10.85
N ILE A 99 1.30 8.19 10.39
CA ILE A 99 0.83 9.33 9.61
C ILE A 99 -0.38 9.92 10.33
N ALA A 100 -0.36 11.23 10.51
CA ALA A 100 -1.42 11.93 11.21
C ALA A 100 -2.51 12.34 10.22
N PHE A 101 -3.74 12.00 10.55
CA PHE A 101 -4.93 12.39 9.81
C PHE A 101 -5.88 13.09 10.76
N PRO A 102 -6.92 13.77 10.25
CA PRO A 102 -7.88 14.42 11.15
C PRO A 102 -8.50 13.48 12.18
N VAL A 103 -8.62 12.20 11.86
CA VAL A 103 -9.19 11.22 12.78
C VAL A 103 -8.18 10.71 13.80
N GLY A 104 -6.89 11.03 13.63
CA GLY A 104 -5.84 10.57 14.52
C GLY A 104 -4.68 9.99 13.76
N GLU A 105 -3.68 9.48 14.49
CA GLU A 105 -2.52 8.85 13.88
C GLU A 105 -2.82 7.41 13.52
N LEU A 106 -2.37 7.01 12.34
CA LEU A 106 -2.47 5.63 11.88
C LEU A 106 -1.10 5.13 11.50
N GLU A 107 -0.84 3.86 11.78
CA GLU A 107 0.43 3.24 11.45
C GLU A 107 0.33 2.54 10.11
N PHE A 108 1.25 2.87 9.21
CA PHE A 108 1.32 2.28 7.88
C PHE A 108 2.57 1.42 7.77
N ILE A 109 2.50 0.40 6.95
CA ILE A 109 3.58 -0.53 6.69
C ILE A 109 4.01 -0.34 5.25
N ALA A 110 5.30 -0.12 5.04
CA ALA A 110 5.82 0.03 3.69
C ALA A 110 5.86 -1.32 2.99
N ASP A 111 5.48 -1.32 1.72
CA ASP A 111 5.43 -2.53 0.92
C ASP A 111 5.96 -2.24 -0.47
N TYR A 112 7.02 -2.95 -0.85
CA TYR A 112 7.57 -2.83 -2.17
C TYR A 112 8.23 -4.14 -2.57
N ASP A 113 7.79 -4.70 -3.67
CA ASP A 113 8.35 -5.93 -4.23
C ASP A 113 8.75 -5.64 -5.68
N PRO A 114 10.05 -5.59 -5.97
CA PRO A 114 10.49 -5.29 -7.33
C PRO A 114 10.03 -6.31 -8.36
N GLY A 115 9.66 -7.52 -7.92
CA GLY A 115 9.13 -8.53 -8.83
C GLY A 115 7.65 -8.40 -9.09
N SER A 116 6.97 -7.49 -8.41
CA SER A 116 5.54 -7.29 -8.55
C SER A 116 5.25 -6.16 -9.54
N THR A 117 4.05 -6.19 -10.13
CA THR A 117 3.60 -5.08 -10.96
C THR A 117 3.08 -3.92 -10.11
N LEU A 118 2.89 -4.14 -8.81
CA LEU A 118 2.45 -3.09 -7.91
C LEU A 118 3.65 -2.27 -7.49
N PRO A 119 3.66 -0.96 -7.72
CA PRO A 119 4.75 -0.12 -7.26
C PRO A 119 4.73 0.02 -5.74
N ALA A 120 5.70 0.73 -5.22
CA ALA A 120 5.81 0.94 -3.79
C ALA A 120 4.54 1.59 -3.24
N CYS A 121 4.11 1.14 -2.08
CA CYS A 121 2.96 1.71 -1.38
C CYS A 121 3.17 1.56 0.12
N GLN A 122 2.34 2.25 0.89
CA GLN A 122 2.28 2.08 2.34
C GLN A 122 0.82 1.80 2.67
N TYR A 123 0.59 0.81 3.51
CA TYR A 123 -0.78 0.39 3.80
C TYR A 123 -1.03 0.27 5.29
N CYS A 124 -2.27 0.51 5.67
CA CYS A 124 -2.74 0.36 7.05
C CYS A 124 -3.89 -0.65 7.02
N PRO A 125 -3.71 -1.83 7.61
CA PRO A 125 -4.79 -2.82 7.65
C PRO A 125 -5.92 -2.31 8.54
N LEU A 126 -7.14 -2.33 8.02
CA LEU A 126 -8.30 -1.95 8.80
C LEU A 126 -8.99 -3.18 9.36
N PHE A 127 -9.28 -4.16 8.50
CA PHE A 127 -9.77 -5.44 8.99
C PHE A 127 -9.78 -6.46 7.86
N ALA A 128 -9.90 -7.73 8.24
CA ALA A 128 -10.03 -8.83 7.30
C ALA A 128 -11.50 -9.25 7.25
N PRO A 129 -12.16 -9.08 6.10
CA PRO A 129 -13.60 -9.39 5.98
C PRO A 129 -13.80 -10.88 5.73
N VAL A 130 -13.82 -11.64 6.76
CA VAL A 130 -14.04 -13.08 6.66
C VAL A 130 -15.48 -13.44 6.92
#